data_74dad9ec51271ce9ce6625d5538cde48
#
_entry.id   74dad9ec51271ce9ce6625d5538cde48
#
_cell.length_a   1.000
_cell.length_b   1.000
_cell.length_c   1.000
_cell.angle_alpha   90.00
_cell.angle_beta   90.00
_cell.angle_gamma   90.00
#
_symmetry.space_group_name_H-M   'P 1'
#
loop_
_entity.id
_entity.type
_entity.pdbx_description
1 polymer ?
#
loop_
_entity_poly.entity_id
_entity_poly.type
_entity_poly.pdbx_seq_one_letter_code
_entity_poly.pdbx_strand_id
1 'polypeptide(L)'
;MNIVAVIKHISIKNSNYNAATDYLTTQHDEFTGKAVLDEQGNHIPRSDFILEGIHCDPYSFGEECEETNKRFNKNQTRTEIKAHHYIISFDPRDRDDNGLTTQQAQALGMKFAEKNFPGHEALVCTHPDGHNSAGNIHVHIVINSVRAYDVERQDFMERPGDALAGHKHHVTKNYLKYLKSQTMLMCQQESFYQVDLLHPAKVRITDREYWAQRRGQAKLDSKIKSSPSLSQHTTQFETEKGFLRRVITEIMTDSHSMEEFQKKMFEKYSIEVYESRGRISYLLPDRQKPIRGRSLGTDFEKEFIQHFISENHIFDQKRIYENIKKSETKSFFSQTSHHKTKQSVRLITDLETCIKAQQSRAYAQKVKISNLQKMADTLAFLQTNGIETMEDLQKLRTSSKEHVKETLAKVKMTESKLHIVDKMYHARMTILKNRNVYKQYLNSPNRRDFREEHTAEIMLYEAARKELQGLTGTKKFPSLKDIQAERSALYRQKNAYYED
;
A
#
# COMPACT_ATOMS: atom_id res chain seq x y z
N MET A 1 -5.85 5.71 -5.39
CA MET A 1 -4.86 4.71 -4.96
C MET A 1 -3.92 5.43 -4.01
N ASN A 2 -3.92 5.09 -2.74
CA ASN A 2 -3.02 5.75 -1.79
C ASN A 2 -1.60 5.30 -2.09
N ILE A 3 -0.77 6.19 -2.61
CA ILE A 3 0.66 5.99 -2.73
C ILE A 3 1.21 6.26 -1.33
N VAL A 4 1.92 5.31 -0.76
CA VAL A 4 2.51 5.40 0.58
C VAL A 4 3.99 5.11 0.42
N ALA A 5 4.82 5.56 1.35
CA ALA A 5 6.27 5.39 1.28
C ALA A 5 6.66 3.95 0.91
N VAL A 6 7.37 3.78 -0.20
CA VAL A 6 7.82 2.49 -0.72
C VAL A 6 9.28 2.54 -1.16
N ILE A 7 9.97 1.41 -1.07
CA ILE A 7 11.31 1.25 -1.63
C ILE A 7 11.27 0.24 -2.79
N LYS A 8 11.86 0.61 -3.92
CA LYS A 8 12.01 -0.21 -5.12
C LYS A 8 13.49 -0.43 -5.41
N HIS A 9 13.86 -1.62 -5.92
CA HIS A 9 15.21 -1.96 -6.35
C HIS A 9 15.22 -2.38 -7.80
N ILE A 10 16.20 -1.87 -8.56
CA ILE A 10 16.44 -2.18 -9.98
C ILE A 10 17.92 -2.51 -10.14
N SER A 11 18.23 -3.63 -10.78
CA SER A 11 19.61 -4.00 -11.17
C SER A 11 19.93 -3.46 -12.55
N ILE A 12 21.02 -2.70 -12.67
CA ILE A 12 21.45 -2.08 -13.92
C ILE A 12 22.60 -2.90 -14.52
N LYS A 13 22.45 -3.28 -15.79
CA LYS A 13 23.47 -4.00 -16.57
C LYS A 13 24.10 -3.13 -17.66
N ASN A 14 23.63 -1.90 -17.84
CA ASN A 14 24.21 -0.96 -18.79
C ASN A 14 25.67 -0.69 -18.40
N SER A 15 26.58 -0.75 -19.37
CA SER A 15 27.99 -0.43 -19.17
C SER A 15 28.29 1.07 -19.21
N ASN A 16 27.37 1.87 -19.70
CA ASN A 16 27.48 3.31 -19.62
C ASN A 16 26.93 3.78 -18.28
N TYR A 17 27.81 4.07 -17.32
CA TYR A 17 27.42 4.58 -16.00
C TYR A 17 26.88 6.01 -16.04
N ASN A 18 27.32 6.83 -17.00
CA ASN A 18 26.82 8.19 -17.21
C ASN A 18 25.34 8.21 -17.58
N ALA A 19 24.82 7.11 -18.18
CA ALA A 19 23.38 6.96 -18.41
C ALA A 19 22.53 7.03 -17.12
N ALA A 20 23.13 6.76 -15.94
CA ALA A 20 22.42 6.94 -14.67
C ALA A 20 22.28 8.42 -14.32
N THR A 21 23.36 9.20 -14.46
CA THR A 21 23.32 10.66 -14.27
C THR A 21 22.38 11.33 -15.27
N ASP A 22 22.50 10.97 -16.56
CA ASP A 22 21.59 11.46 -17.62
C ASP A 22 20.12 11.19 -17.28
N TYR A 23 19.81 9.95 -16.82
CA TYR A 23 18.45 9.60 -16.43
C TYR A 23 17.93 10.45 -15.26
N LEU A 24 18.79 10.77 -14.30
CA LEU A 24 18.41 11.54 -13.12
C LEU A 24 18.27 13.05 -13.41
N THR A 25 19.02 13.59 -14.37
CA THR A 25 19.10 15.02 -14.65
C THR A 25 18.29 15.48 -15.85
N THR A 26 17.80 14.55 -16.69
CA THR A 26 17.04 14.87 -17.91
C THR A 26 15.61 14.34 -17.86
N GLN A 27 14.76 14.90 -18.71
CA GLN A 27 13.36 14.50 -18.83
C GLN A 27 13.24 13.19 -19.61
N HIS A 28 12.38 12.30 -19.12
CA HIS A 28 12.10 11.01 -19.75
C HIS A 28 10.60 10.82 -19.94
N ASP A 29 10.21 10.27 -21.07
CA ASP A 29 8.82 9.91 -21.35
C ASP A 29 8.37 8.79 -20.39
N GLU A 30 7.26 9.02 -19.72
CA GLU A 30 6.73 8.17 -18.67
C GLU A 30 6.40 6.74 -19.12
N PHE A 31 5.92 6.60 -20.38
CA PHE A 31 5.45 5.31 -20.90
C PHE A 31 6.55 4.48 -21.55
N THR A 32 7.48 5.14 -22.22
CA THR A 32 8.55 4.49 -22.98
C THR A 32 9.85 4.40 -22.19
N GLY A 33 10.03 5.26 -21.17
CA GLY A 33 11.29 5.43 -20.44
C GLY A 33 12.42 6.02 -21.28
N LYS A 34 12.11 6.54 -22.47
CA LYS A 34 13.10 7.19 -23.37
C LYS A 34 13.28 8.64 -22.99
N ALA A 35 14.48 9.15 -23.19
CA ALA A 35 14.76 10.57 -23.02
C ALA A 35 13.88 11.41 -23.95
N VAL A 36 13.38 12.53 -23.43
CA VAL A 36 12.69 13.54 -24.23
C VAL A 36 13.76 14.43 -24.87
N LEU A 37 13.67 14.60 -26.18
CA LEU A 37 14.63 15.39 -26.94
C LEU A 37 13.98 16.71 -27.39
N ASP A 38 14.79 17.75 -27.46
CA ASP A 38 14.40 19.01 -28.10
C ASP A 38 14.35 18.90 -29.63
N GLU A 39 14.03 20.00 -30.32
CA GLU A 39 13.98 20.04 -31.80
C GLU A 39 15.34 19.80 -32.45
N GLN A 40 16.44 20.01 -31.75
CA GLN A 40 17.82 19.79 -32.20
C GLN A 40 18.33 18.37 -31.85
N GLY A 41 17.55 17.56 -31.15
CA GLY A 41 17.89 16.20 -30.76
C GLY A 41 18.71 16.10 -29.47
N ASN A 42 18.80 17.17 -28.66
CA ASN A 42 19.48 17.15 -27.38
C ASN A 42 18.51 16.72 -26.26
N HIS A 43 19.06 16.14 -25.18
CA HIS A 43 18.28 15.81 -23.98
C HIS A 43 17.78 17.09 -23.28
N ILE A 44 16.50 17.13 -22.95
CA ILE A 44 15.91 18.25 -22.21
C ILE A 44 16.23 18.08 -20.72
N PRO A 45 16.93 19.05 -20.08
CA PRO A 45 17.20 18.99 -18.66
C PRO A 45 15.90 19.01 -17.82
N ARG A 46 15.92 18.40 -16.63
CA ARG A 46 14.86 18.60 -15.63
C ARG A 46 14.94 20.00 -15.06
N SER A 47 13.77 20.58 -14.78
CA SER A 47 13.67 21.91 -14.19
C SER A 47 13.96 21.92 -12.69
N ASP A 48 13.72 20.81 -12.00
CA ASP A 48 13.82 20.73 -10.55
C ASP A 48 14.31 19.35 -10.11
N PHE A 49 15.48 19.33 -9.45
CA PHE A 49 16.06 18.16 -8.81
C PHE A 49 17.20 18.58 -7.87
N ILE A 50 17.54 17.74 -6.91
CA ILE A 50 18.75 17.88 -6.07
C ILE A 50 19.60 16.64 -6.29
N LEU A 51 20.86 16.80 -6.68
CA LEU A 51 21.80 15.72 -6.94
C LEU A 51 23.05 15.87 -6.10
N GLU A 52 23.41 14.84 -5.35
CA GLU A 52 24.63 14.76 -4.53
C GLU A 52 25.31 13.42 -4.71
N GLY A 53 26.64 13.40 -4.53
CA GLY A 53 27.46 12.19 -4.56
C GLY A 53 27.90 11.75 -3.16
N ILE A 54 28.04 10.45 -2.96
CA ILE A 54 28.68 9.84 -1.80
C ILE A 54 29.92 9.10 -2.30
N HIS A 55 31.08 9.47 -1.79
CA HIS A 55 32.39 8.95 -2.23
C HIS A 55 32.69 9.16 -3.73
N CYS A 56 32.00 10.10 -4.37
CA CYS A 56 32.22 10.47 -5.78
C CYS A 56 31.72 11.88 -6.04
N ASP A 57 32.22 12.52 -7.09
CA ASP A 57 31.57 13.69 -7.65
C ASP A 57 30.34 13.23 -8.49
N PRO A 58 29.17 13.86 -8.31
CA PRO A 58 27.96 13.40 -8.96
C PRO A 58 28.00 13.49 -10.49
N TYR A 59 28.81 14.34 -11.07
CA TYR A 59 28.94 14.52 -12.52
C TYR A 59 30.05 13.66 -13.13
N SER A 60 30.98 13.14 -12.32
CA SER A 60 32.02 12.16 -12.73
C SER A 60 31.77 10.75 -12.18
N PHE A 61 30.57 10.47 -11.66
CA PHE A 61 30.19 9.17 -11.11
C PHE A 61 30.51 7.99 -12.05
N GLY A 62 30.26 8.20 -13.35
CA GLY A 62 30.51 7.16 -14.35
C GLY A 62 31.97 6.76 -14.45
N GLU A 63 32.85 7.75 -14.57
CA GLU A 63 34.29 7.60 -14.67
C GLU A 63 34.87 6.99 -13.40
N GLU A 64 34.45 7.45 -12.22
CA GLU A 64 34.90 6.94 -10.92
C GLU A 64 34.47 5.50 -10.71
N CYS A 65 33.23 5.13 -11.06
CA CYS A 65 32.78 3.73 -11.06
C CYS A 65 33.63 2.84 -11.99
N GLU A 66 33.97 3.33 -13.18
CA GLU A 66 34.81 2.58 -14.10
C GLU A 66 36.24 2.40 -13.55
N GLU A 67 36.80 3.43 -12.92
CA GLU A 67 38.11 3.35 -12.28
C GLU A 67 38.12 2.30 -11.16
N THR A 68 37.13 2.37 -10.25
CA THR A 68 36.95 1.37 -9.19
C THR A 68 36.80 -0.04 -9.76
N ASN A 69 36.01 -0.21 -10.81
CA ASN A 69 35.82 -1.53 -11.43
C ASN A 69 37.10 -2.06 -12.10
N LYS A 70 37.88 -1.18 -12.74
CA LYS A 70 39.19 -1.51 -13.30
C LYS A 70 40.19 -1.90 -12.21
N ARG A 71 40.26 -1.10 -11.14
CA ARG A 71 41.13 -1.35 -9.97
C ARG A 71 40.93 -2.75 -9.38
N PHE A 72 39.69 -3.20 -9.28
CA PHE A 72 39.37 -4.51 -8.69
C PHE A 72 39.09 -5.60 -9.73
N ASN A 73 39.29 -5.33 -11.00
CA ASN A 73 39.06 -6.27 -12.10
C ASN A 73 37.65 -6.85 -12.12
N LYS A 74 36.65 -5.96 -11.96
CA LYS A 74 35.22 -6.33 -11.91
C LYS A 74 34.43 -5.72 -13.09
N ASN A 75 33.20 -6.20 -13.26
CA ASN A 75 32.22 -5.66 -14.22
C ASN A 75 32.68 -5.71 -15.70
N GLN A 76 33.46 -6.70 -16.08
CA GLN A 76 34.05 -6.81 -17.42
C GLN A 76 33.07 -7.34 -18.47
N THR A 77 32.09 -8.14 -18.08
CA THR A 77 31.15 -8.77 -19.03
C THR A 77 29.84 -7.98 -19.12
N ARG A 78 29.17 -8.05 -20.28
CA ARG A 78 27.87 -7.37 -20.51
C ARG A 78 26.73 -7.93 -19.64
N THR A 79 26.86 -9.15 -19.13
CA THR A 79 25.81 -9.83 -18.35
C THR A 79 25.84 -9.46 -16.88
N GLU A 80 26.94 -8.90 -16.39
CA GLU A 80 27.12 -8.54 -15.00
C GLU A 80 26.28 -7.31 -14.62
N ILE A 81 25.84 -7.29 -13.35
CA ILE A 81 25.20 -6.10 -12.77
C ILE A 81 26.29 -5.06 -12.52
N LYS A 82 26.14 -3.89 -13.11
CA LYS A 82 27.06 -2.77 -13.05
C LYS A 82 26.75 -1.81 -11.91
N ALA A 83 25.47 -1.54 -11.70
CA ALA A 83 25.00 -0.67 -10.66
C ALA A 83 23.67 -1.17 -10.09
N HIS A 84 23.30 -0.69 -8.91
CA HIS A 84 21.99 -0.91 -8.31
C HIS A 84 21.30 0.42 -8.10
N HIS A 85 20.05 0.51 -8.52
CA HIS A 85 19.23 1.68 -8.39
C HIS A 85 18.09 1.40 -7.38
N TYR A 86 18.07 2.14 -6.31
CA TYR A 86 17.03 2.13 -5.30
C TYR A 86 16.20 3.41 -5.43
N ILE A 87 14.90 3.30 -5.27
CA ILE A 87 13.99 4.43 -5.34
C ILE A 87 13.14 4.40 -4.08
N ILE A 88 13.22 5.44 -3.26
CA ILE A 88 12.34 5.67 -2.11
C ILE A 88 11.32 6.71 -2.54
N SER A 89 10.06 6.35 -2.57
CA SER A 89 8.97 7.24 -2.95
C SER A 89 8.11 7.53 -1.72
N PHE A 90 7.88 8.81 -1.41
CA PHE A 90 7.07 9.25 -0.28
C PHE A 90 5.59 9.39 -0.68
N ASP A 91 4.70 9.39 0.30
CA ASP A 91 3.29 9.67 0.07
C ASP A 91 3.12 11.15 -0.33
N PRO A 92 2.29 11.49 -1.32
CA PRO A 92 2.00 12.89 -1.64
C PRO A 92 1.47 13.71 -0.45
N ARG A 93 0.75 13.05 0.47
CA ARG A 93 0.27 13.69 1.70
C ARG A 93 1.39 14.11 2.65
N ASP A 94 2.57 13.48 2.59
CA ASP A 94 3.70 13.89 3.44
C ASP A 94 4.16 15.30 3.11
N ARG A 95 4.07 15.72 1.85
CA ARG A 95 4.29 17.11 1.44
C ARG A 95 3.21 18.05 2.02
N ASP A 96 1.94 17.66 1.92
CA ASP A 96 0.81 18.54 2.21
C ASP A 96 0.49 18.57 3.72
N ASP A 97 0.59 17.42 4.40
CA ASP A 97 0.18 17.27 5.82
C ASP A 97 1.39 17.35 6.78
N ASN A 98 2.56 16.84 6.36
CA ASN A 98 3.76 16.71 7.20
C ASN A 98 4.88 17.69 6.81
N GLY A 99 4.67 18.51 5.78
CA GLY A 99 5.59 19.53 5.33
C GLY A 99 6.90 19.02 4.72
N LEU A 100 6.89 17.80 4.16
CA LEU A 100 8.04 17.21 3.49
C LEU A 100 8.48 18.06 2.31
N THR A 101 9.70 18.57 2.35
CA THR A 101 10.33 19.32 1.25
C THR A 101 11.29 18.44 0.45
N THR A 102 11.65 18.88 -0.76
CA THR A 102 12.67 18.21 -1.59
C THR A 102 14.02 18.14 -0.87
N GLN A 103 14.40 19.20 -0.13
CA GLN A 103 15.63 19.27 0.65
C GLN A 103 15.64 18.27 1.82
N GLN A 104 14.52 18.14 2.54
CA GLN A 104 14.40 17.15 3.62
C GLN A 104 14.45 15.73 3.06
N ALA A 105 13.78 15.46 1.95
CA ALA A 105 13.83 14.17 1.29
C ALA A 105 15.24 13.82 0.82
N GLN A 106 15.97 14.79 0.26
CA GLN A 106 17.39 14.62 -0.10
C GLN A 106 18.26 14.27 1.12
N ALA A 107 18.13 15.03 2.20
CA ALA A 107 18.90 14.77 3.43
C ALA A 107 18.60 13.37 4.01
N LEU A 108 17.34 12.94 3.97
CA LEU A 108 16.93 11.58 4.38
C LEU A 108 17.50 10.52 3.44
N GLY A 109 17.49 10.78 2.13
CA GLY A 109 18.10 9.92 1.13
C GLY A 109 19.59 9.74 1.31
N MET A 110 20.32 10.83 1.58
CA MET A 110 21.74 10.80 1.89
C MET A 110 22.05 9.95 3.13
N LYS A 111 21.38 10.21 4.26
CA LYS A 111 21.52 9.42 5.49
C LYS A 111 21.17 7.94 5.26
N PHE A 112 20.13 7.67 4.48
CA PHE A 112 19.74 6.31 4.14
C PHE A 112 20.80 5.61 3.31
N ALA A 113 21.39 6.30 2.33
CA ALA A 113 22.42 5.75 1.46
C ALA A 113 23.73 5.48 2.23
N GLU A 114 24.20 6.41 3.02
CA GLU A 114 25.39 6.26 3.87
C GLU A 114 25.27 5.08 4.83
N LYS A 115 24.12 4.95 5.48
CA LYS A 115 23.85 3.88 6.45
C LYS A 115 23.77 2.51 5.79
N ASN A 116 23.09 2.40 4.65
CA ASN A 116 22.72 1.11 4.09
C ASN A 116 23.62 0.66 2.94
N PHE A 117 24.38 1.57 2.32
CA PHE A 117 25.34 1.26 1.25
C PHE A 117 26.75 1.78 1.56
N PRO A 118 27.29 1.54 2.77
CA PRO A 118 28.57 2.11 3.16
C PRO A 118 29.69 1.65 2.25
N GLY A 119 30.60 2.56 1.92
CA GLY A 119 31.81 2.29 1.10
C GLY A 119 31.55 2.10 -0.39
N HIS A 120 30.31 2.29 -0.88
CA HIS A 120 30.03 2.37 -2.30
C HIS A 120 30.05 3.82 -2.79
N GLU A 121 30.50 4.03 -4.00
CA GLU A 121 30.23 5.25 -4.76
C GLU A 121 28.72 5.30 -5.06
N ALA A 122 28.10 6.42 -4.74
CA ALA A 122 26.65 6.54 -4.92
C ALA A 122 26.22 7.93 -5.39
N LEU A 123 25.19 7.97 -6.24
CA LEU A 123 24.41 9.16 -6.55
C LEU A 123 23.13 9.14 -5.73
N VAL A 124 22.81 10.26 -5.10
CA VAL A 124 21.52 10.48 -4.46
C VAL A 124 20.85 11.67 -5.14
N CYS A 125 19.70 11.42 -5.77
CA CYS A 125 18.96 12.44 -6.50
C CYS A 125 17.50 12.46 -6.07
N THR A 126 17.01 13.63 -5.68
CA THR A 126 15.60 13.82 -5.30
C THR A 126 14.85 14.58 -6.38
N HIS A 127 13.72 14.04 -6.77
CA HIS A 127 12.77 14.67 -7.68
C HIS A 127 11.48 15.04 -6.94
N PRO A 128 10.96 16.28 -7.10
CA PRO A 128 9.69 16.69 -6.51
C PRO A 128 8.47 16.25 -7.31
N ASP A 129 8.67 15.85 -8.57
CA ASP A 129 7.65 15.49 -9.54
C ASP A 129 7.49 13.97 -9.67
N GLY A 130 6.45 13.41 -9.11
CA GLY A 130 6.11 12.00 -9.37
C GLY A 130 5.58 11.79 -10.79
N HIS A 131 5.93 10.64 -11.41
CA HIS A 131 5.50 10.27 -12.78
C HIS A 131 3.98 10.27 -13.02
N ASN A 132 3.15 10.50 -12.02
CA ASN A 132 1.70 10.34 -12.11
C ASN A 132 0.93 11.66 -12.03
N SER A 133 1.57 12.79 -12.20
CA SER A 133 1.00 14.09 -11.82
C SER A 133 0.52 14.11 -10.35
N ALA A 134 0.90 13.10 -9.57
CA ALA A 134 0.55 12.98 -8.16
C ALA A 134 1.45 13.85 -7.27
N GLY A 135 2.54 14.39 -7.83
CA GLY A 135 3.45 15.29 -7.11
C GLY A 135 4.14 14.64 -5.91
N ASN A 136 4.36 13.32 -5.95
CA ASN A 136 5.07 12.64 -4.88
C ASN A 136 6.58 12.86 -5.00
N ILE A 137 7.18 13.31 -3.91
CA ILE A 137 8.62 13.44 -3.79
C ILE A 137 9.23 12.03 -3.75
N HIS A 138 10.30 11.82 -4.52
CA HIS A 138 10.99 10.54 -4.53
C HIS A 138 12.50 10.71 -4.65
N VAL A 139 13.23 9.84 -3.95
CA VAL A 139 14.69 9.83 -3.89
C VAL A 139 15.20 8.63 -4.66
N HIS A 140 16.06 8.88 -5.62
CA HIS A 140 16.84 7.90 -6.35
C HIS A 140 18.21 7.74 -5.68
N ILE A 141 18.61 6.52 -5.41
CA ILE A 141 19.94 6.17 -4.90
C ILE A 141 20.55 5.18 -5.90
N VAL A 142 21.56 5.59 -6.63
CA VAL A 142 22.27 4.73 -7.59
C VAL A 142 23.65 4.45 -7.03
N ILE A 143 23.98 3.18 -6.80
CA ILE A 143 25.29 2.79 -6.27
C ILE A 143 26.07 1.97 -7.30
N ASN A 144 27.40 2.13 -7.34
CA ASN A 144 28.26 1.18 -8.03
C ASN A 144 28.07 -0.22 -7.42
N SER A 145 27.98 -1.24 -8.25
CA SER A 145 27.84 -2.61 -7.75
C SER A 145 29.09 -3.11 -7.01
N VAL A 146 30.24 -2.49 -7.22
CA VAL A 146 31.51 -2.81 -6.57
C VAL A 146 31.77 -1.81 -5.44
N ARG A 147 32.10 -2.32 -4.27
CA ARG A 147 32.47 -1.48 -3.11
C ARG A 147 33.86 -0.89 -3.34
N ALA A 148 33.97 0.42 -3.19
CA ALA A 148 35.20 1.17 -3.41
C ALA A 148 36.15 1.15 -2.18
N TYR A 149 35.60 1.12 -0.96
CA TYR A 149 36.34 1.23 0.30
C TYR A 149 35.95 0.13 1.28
N ASP A 150 36.91 -0.33 2.09
CA ASP A 150 36.63 -1.21 3.22
C ASP A 150 35.79 -0.45 4.26
N VAL A 151 34.86 -1.16 4.88
CA VAL A 151 34.00 -0.61 5.91
C VAL A 151 33.89 -1.57 7.09
N GLU A 152 33.46 -1.08 8.23
CA GLU A 152 33.11 -1.92 9.36
C GLU A 152 31.91 -2.81 8.99
N ARG A 153 32.02 -4.09 9.34
CA ARG A 153 30.94 -5.05 9.04
C ARG A 153 29.69 -4.73 9.84
N GLN A 154 28.59 -4.58 9.13
CA GLN A 154 27.27 -4.35 9.70
C GLN A 154 26.47 -5.65 9.80
N ASP A 155 25.47 -5.70 10.71
CA ASP A 155 24.64 -6.89 10.97
C ASP A 155 23.88 -7.39 9.74
N PHE A 156 23.57 -6.50 8.80
CA PHE A 156 22.88 -6.86 7.56
C PHE A 156 23.78 -7.46 6.48
N MET A 157 25.11 -7.48 6.69
CA MET A 157 26.09 -8.05 5.78
C MET A 157 26.22 -9.56 6.03
N GLU A 158 25.66 -10.36 5.14
CA GLU A 158 25.55 -11.81 5.34
C GLU A 158 26.90 -12.52 5.17
N ARG A 159 27.81 -11.99 4.33
CA ARG A 159 29.10 -12.59 4.01
C ARG A 159 30.25 -11.76 4.57
N PRO A 160 31.37 -12.39 4.98
CA PRO A 160 32.55 -11.65 5.41
C PRO A 160 33.06 -10.65 4.36
N GLY A 161 33.01 -11.01 3.07
CA GLY A 161 33.43 -10.15 1.97
C GLY A 161 32.50 -8.96 1.69
N ASP A 162 31.28 -8.95 2.27
CA ASP A 162 30.34 -7.84 2.03
C ASP A 162 30.81 -6.50 2.63
N ALA A 163 31.82 -6.51 3.52
CA ALA A 163 32.42 -5.31 4.10
C ALA A 163 33.71 -4.85 3.39
N LEU A 164 34.24 -5.66 2.47
CA LEU A 164 35.55 -5.42 1.86
C LEU A 164 35.44 -4.71 0.51
N ALA A 165 36.38 -3.83 0.22
CA ALA A 165 36.54 -3.21 -1.09
C ALA A 165 36.75 -4.26 -2.19
N GLY A 166 36.30 -3.95 -3.41
CA GLY A 166 36.38 -4.87 -4.55
C GLY A 166 35.30 -5.97 -4.55
N HIS A 167 34.52 -6.12 -3.49
CA HIS A 167 33.40 -7.04 -3.45
C HIS A 167 32.12 -6.43 -4.03
N LYS A 168 31.36 -7.25 -4.74
CA LYS A 168 30.07 -6.81 -5.31
C LYS A 168 29.00 -6.72 -4.25
N HIS A 169 28.17 -5.71 -4.39
CA HIS A 169 26.96 -5.54 -3.58
C HIS A 169 26.05 -6.76 -3.68
N HIS A 170 25.75 -7.35 -2.53
CA HIS A 170 25.02 -8.60 -2.43
C HIS A 170 23.56 -8.36 -2.05
N VAL A 171 22.66 -8.54 -3.02
CA VAL A 171 21.22 -8.34 -2.81
C VAL A 171 20.52 -9.66 -2.56
N THR A 172 20.15 -9.91 -1.30
CA THR A 172 19.39 -11.08 -0.88
C THR A 172 17.95 -10.72 -0.53
N LYS A 173 17.10 -11.72 -0.32
CA LYS A 173 15.75 -11.52 0.20
C LYS A 173 15.76 -10.91 1.61
N ASN A 174 16.72 -11.29 2.44
CA ASN A 174 16.86 -10.79 3.81
C ASN A 174 17.30 -9.33 3.79
N TYR A 175 18.30 -9.02 2.94
CA TYR A 175 18.75 -7.64 2.76
C TYR A 175 17.62 -6.72 2.24
N LEU A 176 16.82 -7.18 1.29
CA LEU A 176 15.66 -6.41 0.84
C LEU A 176 14.58 -6.24 1.93
N LYS A 177 14.40 -7.23 2.82
CA LYS A 177 13.53 -7.07 4.01
C LYS A 177 14.12 -6.04 4.98
N TYR A 178 15.43 -6.09 5.21
CA TYR A 178 16.13 -5.12 6.03
C TYR A 178 15.94 -3.70 5.49
N LEU A 179 16.16 -3.46 4.19
CA LEU A 179 15.96 -2.13 3.58
C LEU A 179 14.51 -1.64 3.72
N LYS A 180 13.54 -2.53 3.57
CA LYS A 180 12.13 -2.21 3.81
C LYS A 180 11.88 -1.79 5.27
N SER A 181 12.45 -2.51 6.23
CA SER A 181 12.33 -2.14 7.65
C SER A 181 13.01 -0.81 7.96
N GLN A 182 14.17 -0.51 7.34
CA GLN A 182 14.84 0.77 7.47
C GLN A 182 14.02 1.93 6.86
N THR A 183 13.37 1.69 5.72
CA THR A 183 12.45 2.68 5.12
C THR A 183 11.26 2.96 6.04
N MET A 184 10.65 1.90 6.61
CA MET A 184 9.56 2.06 7.56
C MET A 184 10.00 2.79 8.83
N LEU A 185 11.19 2.47 9.35
CA LEU A 185 11.75 3.13 10.53
C LEU A 185 12.01 4.62 10.27
N MET A 186 12.57 4.96 9.11
CA MET A 186 12.78 6.35 8.69
C MET A 186 11.44 7.11 8.63
N CYS A 187 10.42 6.56 7.98
CA CYS A 187 9.10 7.19 7.92
C CYS A 187 8.46 7.33 9.31
N GLN A 188 8.66 6.36 10.19
CA GLN A 188 8.15 6.43 11.57
C GLN A 188 8.84 7.54 12.37
N GLN A 189 10.15 7.69 12.24
CA GLN A 189 10.92 8.74 12.92
C GLN A 189 10.50 10.15 12.50
N GLU A 190 10.21 10.32 11.22
CA GLU A 190 9.77 11.59 10.64
C GLU A 190 8.25 11.79 10.70
N SER A 191 7.51 10.84 11.27
CA SER A 191 6.03 10.86 11.34
C SER A 191 5.34 10.86 9.96
N PHE A 192 5.97 10.29 8.96
CA PHE A 192 5.43 10.18 7.60
C PHE A 192 4.44 9.02 7.45
N TYR A 193 3.57 9.14 6.47
CA TYR A 193 2.65 8.07 6.08
C TYR A 193 3.42 6.84 5.59
N GLN A 194 3.08 5.69 6.14
CA GLN A 194 3.75 4.44 5.79
C GLN A 194 2.75 3.29 5.64
N VAL A 195 3.14 2.32 4.81
CA VAL A 195 2.49 1.00 4.75
C VAL A 195 3.43 -0.07 5.28
N ASP A 196 2.84 -1.18 5.67
CA ASP A 196 3.61 -2.37 6.01
C ASP A 196 4.23 -2.96 4.73
N LEU A 197 5.54 -2.77 4.58
CA LEU A 197 6.33 -3.30 3.46
C LEU A 197 6.79 -4.75 3.68
N LEU A 198 6.64 -5.29 4.90
CA LEU A 198 7.15 -6.60 5.28
C LEU A 198 6.12 -7.70 5.06
N HIS A 199 4.86 -7.40 5.27
CA HIS A 199 3.77 -8.33 5.04
C HIS A 199 3.23 -8.26 3.60
N PRO A 200 2.70 -9.35 3.07
CA PRO A 200 2.08 -9.35 1.75
C PRO A 200 0.88 -8.40 1.67
N ALA A 201 0.76 -7.68 0.56
CA ALA A 201 -0.34 -6.76 0.35
C ALA A 201 -1.68 -7.51 0.19
N LYS A 202 -2.75 -6.96 0.80
CA LYS A 202 -4.13 -7.45 0.62
C LYS A 202 -4.52 -7.50 -0.86
N VAL A 203 -4.29 -6.41 -1.56
CA VAL A 203 -4.45 -6.30 -3.03
C VAL A 203 -3.07 -6.05 -3.63
N ARG A 204 -2.57 -6.99 -4.43
CA ARG A 204 -1.23 -6.90 -5.02
C ARG A 204 -1.32 -6.43 -6.46
N ILE A 205 -0.86 -5.22 -6.72
CA ILE A 205 -0.65 -4.69 -8.07
C ILE A 205 0.85 -4.62 -8.32
N THR A 206 1.34 -5.34 -9.34
CA THR A 206 2.75 -5.30 -9.71
C THR A 206 3.03 -4.12 -10.64
N ASP A 207 4.25 -3.65 -10.66
CA ASP A 207 4.74 -2.59 -11.58
C ASP A 207 4.34 -2.90 -13.04
N ARG A 208 4.58 -4.14 -13.47
CA ARG A 208 4.22 -4.61 -14.81
C ARG A 208 2.71 -4.47 -15.09
N GLU A 209 1.87 -4.78 -14.11
CA GLU A 209 0.43 -4.68 -14.22
C GLU A 209 -0.03 -3.23 -14.25
N TYR A 210 0.52 -2.40 -13.39
CA TYR A 210 0.26 -0.96 -13.36
C TYR A 210 0.55 -0.30 -14.72
N TRP A 211 1.73 -0.55 -15.27
CA TRP A 211 2.10 0.00 -16.58
C TRP A 211 1.29 -0.60 -17.74
N ALA A 212 0.90 -1.88 -17.64
CA ALA A 212 0.01 -2.49 -18.61
C ALA A 212 -1.37 -1.82 -18.61
N GLN A 213 -1.90 -1.49 -17.43
CA GLN A 213 -3.17 -0.76 -17.30
C GLN A 213 -3.07 0.65 -17.90
N ARG A 214 -2.01 1.40 -17.56
CA ARG A 214 -1.81 2.76 -18.08
C ARG A 214 -1.64 2.78 -19.60
N ARG A 215 -0.78 1.91 -20.15
CA ARG A 215 -0.62 1.80 -21.61
C ARG A 215 -1.91 1.35 -22.29
N GLY A 216 -2.65 0.46 -21.69
CA GLY A 216 -3.94 0.02 -22.19
C GLY A 216 -4.97 1.16 -22.21
N GLN A 217 -5.02 1.96 -21.13
CA GLN A 217 -5.89 3.13 -21.06
C GLN A 217 -5.51 4.19 -22.09
N ALA A 218 -4.22 4.54 -22.20
CA ALA A 218 -3.76 5.51 -23.19
C ALA A 218 -4.10 5.10 -24.64
N LYS A 219 -3.97 3.80 -24.99
CA LYS A 219 -4.39 3.28 -26.28
C LYS A 219 -5.90 3.38 -26.49
N LEU A 220 -6.68 3.14 -25.43
CA LEU A 220 -8.12 3.25 -25.48
C LEU A 220 -8.55 4.71 -25.68
N ASP A 221 -7.97 5.63 -24.94
CA ASP A 221 -8.23 7.08 -25.02
C ASP A 221 -7.86 7.63 -26.40
N SER A 222 -6.75 7.16 -26.98
CA SER A 222 -6.31 7.49 -28.34
C SER A 222 -7.32 7.02 -29.40
N LYS A 223 -7.86 5.79 -29.25
CA LYS A 223 -8.91 5.27 -30.14
C LYS A 223 -10.23 6.03 -29.99
N ILE A 224 -10.58 6.43 -28.77
CA ILE A 224 -11.78 7.24 -28.51
C ILE A 224 -11.66 8.63 -29.20
N LYS A 225 -10.48 9.26 -29.10
CA LYS A 225 -10.23 10.56 -29.78
C LYS A 225 -10.33 10.48 -31.32
N SER A 226 -9.96 9.34 -31.88
CA SER A 226 -10.02 9.14 -33.36
C SER A 226 -11.40 8.70 -33.89
N SER A 227 -12.37 8.42 -32.98
CA SER A 227 -13.71 7.94 -33.36
C SER A 227 -14.78 8.80 -32.68
N PRO A 228 -15.38 9.77 -33.37
CA PRO A 228 -16.34 10.74 -32.80
C PRO A 228 -17.63 10.09 -32.20
N SER A 229 -17.91 8.85 -32.54
CA SER A 229 -19.09 8.09 -32.05
C SER A 229 -18.87 7.46 -30.69
N LEU A 230 -17.66 7.53 -30.11
CA LEU A 230 -17.30 6.92 -28.83
C LEU A 230 -17.27 7.98 -27.73
N SER A 231 -18.14 7.83 -26.78
CA SER A 231 -18.22 8.75 -25.62
C SER A 231 -17.02 8.55 -24.66
N GLN A 232 -16.34 9.62 -24.33
CA GLN A 232 -15.12 9.69 -23.52
C GLN A 232 -15.26 9.20 -22.06
N HIS A 233 -16.46 8.86 -21.58
CA HIS A 233 -16.72 8.80 -20.13
C HIS A 233 -16.89 7.42 -19.50
N THR A 234 -16.76 6.27 -20.21
CA THR A 234 -17.24 5.00 -19.65
C THR A 234 -16.35 3.77 -19.82
N THR A 235 -15.26 3.83 -20.53
CA THR A 235 -14.41 2.63 -20.76
C THR A 235 -13.08 2.78 -20.03
N GLN A 236 -12.97 2.13 -18.85
CA GLN A 236 -11.69 1.92 -18.19
C GLN A 236 -11.05 0.64 -18.71
N PHE A 237 -9.77 0.73 -19.09
CA PHE A 237 -8.99 -0.47 -19.42
C PHE A 237 -8.76 -1.29 -18.17
N GLU A 238 -9.19 -2.53 -18.18
CA GLU A 238 -9.01 -3.47 -17.06
C GLU A 238 -8.01 -4.57 -17.45
N THR A 239 -7.00 -4.77 -16.61
CA THR A 239 -6.07 -5.90 -16.78
C THR A 239 -6.74 -7.22 -16.42
N GLU A 240 -6.23 -8.35 -16.92
CA GLU A 240 -6.75 -9.69 -16.54
C GLU A 240 -6.74 -9.91 -15.02
N LYS A 241 -5.74 -9.43 -14.32
CA LYS A 241 -5.68 -9.53 -12.85
C LYS A 241 -6.66 -8.57 -12.17
N GLY A 242 -6.84 -7.37 -12.71
CA GLY A 242 -7.86 -6.44 -12.27
C GLY A 242 -9.25 -7.04 -12.38
N PHE A 243 -9.55 -7.60 -13.56
CA PHE A 243 -10.78 -8.33 -13.82
C PHE A 243 -11.00 -9.48 -12.83
N LEU A 244 -9.95 -10.31 -12.61
CA LEU A 244 -10.05 -11.42 -11.66
C LEU A 244 -10.33 -10.93 -10.24
N ARG A 245 -9.66 -9.89 -9.75
CA ARG A 245 -9.92 -9.36 -8.41
C ARG A 245 -11.37 -8.91 -8.27
N ARG A 246 -11.88 -8.17 -9.24
CA ARG A 246 -13.27 -7.71 -9.24
C ARG A 246 -14.25 -8.88 -9.23
N VAL A 247 -14.06 -9.87 -10.11
CA VAL A 247 -14.93 -11.05 -10.21
C VAL A 247 -14.88 -11.89 -8.95
N ILE A 248 -13.69 -12.15 -8.40
CA ILE A 248 -13.53 -12.91 -7.16
C ILE A 248 -14.25 -12.19 -6.02
N THR A 249 -14.10 -10.89 -5.87
CA THR A 249 -14.77 -10.11 -4.83
C THR A 249 -16.29 -10.16 -5.00
N GLU A 250 -16.80 -10.02 -6.22
CA GLU A 250 -18.23 -10.12 -6.53
C GLU A 250 -18.80 -11.50 -6.14
N ILE A 251 -18.14 -12.57 -6.58
CA ILE A 251 -18.63 -13.94 -6.35
C ILE A 251 -18.44 -14.34 -4.87
N MET A 252 -17.38 -13.90 -4.22
CA MET A 252 -17.12 -14.18 -2.82
C MET A 252 -18.20 -13.57 -1.92
N THR A 253 -18.69 -12.37 -2.23
CA THR A 253 -19.80 -11.74 -1.51
C THR A 253 -21.15 -12.45 -1.70
N ASP A 254 -21.34 -13.15 -2.81
CA ASP A 254 -22.59 -13.82 -3.17
C ASP A 254 -22.53 -15.34 -2.92
N SER A 255 -21.53 -15.86 -2.25
CA SER A 255 -21.32 -17.30 -2.04
C SER A 255 -21.33 -17.67 -0.55
N HIS A 256 -21.86 -18.86 -0.23
CA HIS A 256 -22.00 -19.40 1.13
C HIS A 256 -21.17 -20.66 1.35
N SER A 257 -20.58 -21.22 0.28
CA SER A 257 -19.61 -22.32 0.37
C SER A 257 -18.55 -22.21 -0.72
N MET A 258 -17.44 -22.91 -0.55
CA MET A 258 -16.37 -22.95 -1.56
C MET A 258 -16.81 -23.62 -2.85
N GLU A 259 -17.67 -24.62 -2.77
CA GLU A 259 -18.25 -25.32 -3.92
C GLU A 259 -19.17 -24.39 -4.72
N GLU A 260 -19.97 -23.59 -4.02
CA GLU A 260 -20.80 -22.55 -4.63
C GLU A 260 -19.99 -21.47 -5.29
N PHE A 261 -18.92 -21.01 -4.60
CA PHE A 261 -17.96 -20.04 -5.15
C PHE A 261 -17.33 -20.55 -6.45
N GLN A 262 -16.81 -21.79 -6.47
CA GLN A 262 -16.22 -22.40 -7.66
C GLN A 262 -17.22 -22.54 -8.78
N LYS A 263 -18.44 -23.00 -8.46
CA LYS A 263 -19.54 -23.17 -9.42
C LYS A 263 -19.94 -21.83 -10.04
N LYS A 264 -20.15 -20.79 -9.23
CA LYS A 264 -20.50 -19.44 -9.72
C LYS A 264 -19.37 -18.80 -10.53
N MET A 265 -18.10 -19.01 -10.16
CA MET A 265 -16.95 -18.56 -10.95
C MET A 265 -16.97 -19.17 -12.35
N PHE A 266 -17.29 -20.43 -12.46
CA PHE A 266 -17.39 -21.12 -13.76
C PHE A 266 -18.64 -20.69 -14.53
N GLU A 267 -19.82 -20.75 -13.92
CA GLU A 267 -21.10 -20.47 -14.58
C GLU A 267 -21.23 -19.03 -15.07
N LYS A 268 -20.80 -18.04 -14.24
CA LYS A 268 -20.91 -16.61 -14.58
C LYS A 268 -19.79 -16.12 -15.49
N TYR A 269 -18.58 -16.67 -15.32
CA TYR A 269 -17.37 -16.09 -15.94
C TYR A 269 -16.52 -17.08 -16.71
N SER A 270 -16.91 -18.35 -16.76
CA SER A 270 -16.13 -19.43 -17.35
C SER A 270 -14.69 -19.49 -16.81
N ILE A 271 -14.52 -19.16 -15.51
CA ILE A 271 -13.24 -19.20 -14.81
C ILE A 271 -13.18 -20.48 -14.02
N GLU A 272 -12.21 -21.33 -14.34
CA GLU A 272 -11.96 -22.55 -13.57
C GLU A 272 -11.10 -22.23 -12.36
N VAL A 273 -11.49 -22.75 -11.20
CA VAL A 273 -10.80 -22.57 -9.94
C VAL A 273 -10.14 -23.87 -9.53
N TYR A 274 -8.82 -23.85 -9.44
CA TYR A 274 -8.00 -25.00 -9.06
C TYR A 274 -7.47 -24.88 -7.66
N GLU A 275 -7.55 -25.94 -6.90
CA GLU A 275 -6.91 -26.08 -5.61
C GLU A 275 -5.76 -27.08 -5.68
N SER A 276 -4.59 -26.69 -5.19
CA SER A 276 -3.42 -27.56 -5.09
C SER A 276 -2.56 -27.17 -3.88
N ARG A 277 -2.28 -28.16 -3.03
CA ARG A 277 -1.41 -28.00 -1.85
C ARG A 277 -1.82 -26.81 -0.95
N GLY A 278 -3.12 -26.69 -0.68
CA GLY A 278 -3.67 -25.61 0.13
C GLY A 278 -3.69 -24.22 -0.54
N ARG A 279 -3.42 -24.14 -1.86
CA ARG A 279 -3.41 -22.89 -2.62
C ARG A 279 -4.47 -22.88 -3.69
N ILE A 280 -4.98 -21.68 -4.00
CA ILE A 280 -5.99 -21.46 -5.03
C ILE A 280 -5.37 -20.78 -6.27
N SER A 281 -5.87 -21.15 -7.44
CA SER A 281 -5.46 -20.59 -8.73
C SER A 281 -6.67 -20.51 -9.66
N TYR A 282 -6.66 -19.54 -10.57
CA TYR A 282 -7.80 -19.18 -11.44
C TYR A 282 -7.35 -19.26 -12.89
N LEU A 283 -8.04 -20.05 -13.71
CA LEU A 283 -7.81 -20.16 -15.14
C LEU A 283 -8.91 -19.42 -15.89
N LEU A 284 -8.55 -18.37 -16.60
CA LEU A 284 -9.45 -17.65 -17.49
C LEU A 284 -9.60 -18.41 -18.82
N PRO A 285 -10.74 -18.24 -19.54
CA PRO A 285 -11.03 -18.96 -20.79
C PRO A 285 -9.95 -18.80 -21.87
N ASP A 286 -9.33 -17.62 -21.93
CA ASP A 286 -8.34 -17.28 -22.97
C ASP A 286 -6.89 -17.55 -22.54
N ARG A 287 -6.67 -18.27 -21.43
CA ARG A 287 -5.33 -18.57 -20.93
C ARG A 287 -5.04 -20.06 -20.88
N GLN A 288 -3.77 -20.38 -21.14
CA GLN A 288 -3.25 -21.75 -20.98
C GLN A 288 -2.72 -22.05 -19.56
N LYS A 289 -2.43 -21.00 -18.77
CA LYS A 289 -1.83 -21.13 -17.43
C LYS A 289 -2.64 -20.39 -16.38
N PRO A 290 -2.95 -21.02 -15.24
CA PRO A 290 -3.73 -20.38 -14.18
C PRO A 290 -2.95 -19.27 -13.48
N ILE A 291 -3.67 -18.27 -13.02
CA ILE A 291 -3.17 -17.17 -12.18
C ILE A 291 -3.33 -17.58 -10.72
N ARG A 292 -2.24 -17.58 -9.95
CA ARG A 292 -2.26 -17.96 -8.54
C ARG A 292 -2.88 -16.84 -7.68
N GLY A 293 -3.71 -17.20 -6.70
CA GLY A 293 -4.33 -16.24 -5.77
C GLY A 293 -3.33 -15.29 -5.13
N ARG A 294 -2.20 -15.78 -4.63
CA ARG A 294 -1.13 -14.94 -4.06
C ARG A 294 -0.54 -13.87 -4.99
N SER A 295 -0.71 -14.02 -6.30
CA SER A 295 -0.27 -13.00 -7.27
C SER A 295 -1.29 -11.87 -7.44
N LEU A 296 -2.49 -12.04 -6.90
CA LEU A 296 -3.57 -11.05 -6.84
C LEU A 296 -3.55 -10.26 -5.52
N GLY A 297 -3.13 -10.92 -4.42
CA GLY A 297 -3.09 -10.40 -3.07
C GLY A 297 -3.55 -11.45 -2.05
N THR A 298 -3.39 -11.16 -0.75
CA THR A 298 -3.80 -12.10 0.33
C THR A 298 -5.30 -12.31 0.38
N ASP A 299 -6.09 -11.29 0.04
CA ASP A 299 -7.56 -11.37 0.02
C ASP A 299 -8.11 -12.29 -1.10
N PHE A 300 -7.24 -12.79 -1.98
CA PHE A 300 -7.54 -13.69 -3.08
C PHE A 300 -6.93 -15.09 -2.90
N GLU A 301 -6.40 -15.37 -1.71
CA GLU A 301 -5.93 -16.69 -1.31
C GLU A 301 -7.06 -17.52 -0.67
N LYS A 302 -6.90 -18.85 -0.69
CA LYS A 302 -7.92 -19.79 -0.22
C LYS A 302 -8.40 -19.49 1.20
N GLU A 303 -7.47 -19.27 2.12
CA GLU A 303 -7.76 -19.07 3.54
C GLU A 303 -8.68 -17.86 3.77
N PHE A 304 -8.36 -16.74 3.10
CA PHE A 304 -9.17 -15.53 3.22
C PHE A 304 -10.58 -15.74 2.62
N ILE A 305 -10.66 -16.34 1.42
CA ILE A 305 -11.96 -16.60 0.75
C ILE A 305 -12.83 -17.53 1.59
N GLN A 306 -12.27 -18.62 2.14
CA GLN A 306 -13.00 -19.53 3.01
C GLN A 306 -13.52 -18.83 4.26
N HIS A 307 -12.68 -18.02 4.90
CA HIS A 307 -13.04 -17.25 6.09
C HIS A 307 -14.19 -16.28 5.77
N PHE A 308 -14.05 -15.51 4.72
CA PHE A 308 -15.05 -14.53 4.29
C PHE A 308 -16.42 -15.19 3.95
N ILE A 309 -16.40 -16.28 3.19
CA ILE A 309 -17.61 -17.03 2.84
C ILE A 309 -18.26 -17.63 4.10
N SER A 310 -17.47 -18.12 5.07
CA SER A 310 -18.02 -18.66 6.33
C SER A 310 -18.66 -17.56 7.19
N GLU A 311 -18.12 -16.35 7.18
CA GLU A 311 -18.76 -15.20 7.84
C GLU A 311 -20.07 -14.80 7.19
N ASN A 312 -20.16 -14.79 5.86
CA ASN A 312 -21.41 -14.57 5.12
C ASN A 312 -22.48 -15.57 5.52
N HIS A 313 -22.12 -16.84 5.66
CA HIS A 313 -23.05 -17.90 6.08
C HIS A 313 -23.63 -17.65 7.49
N ILE A 314 -22.79 -17.15 8.41
CA ILE A 314 -23.22 -16.82 9.78
C ILE A 314 -24.14 -15.59 9.77
N PHE A 315 -23.85 -14.61 8.93
CA PHE A 315 -24.64 -13.38 8.79
C PHE A 315 -26.04 -13.67 8.23
N ASP A 316 -26.15 -14.53 7.21
CA ASP A 316 -27.43 -14.90 6.63
C ASP A 316 -28.26 -15.83 7.52
N GLN A 317 -27.64 -16.71 8.30
CA GLN A 317 -28.37 -17.46 9.32
C GLN A 317 -28.98 -16.53 10.39
N LYS A 318 -28.26 -15.52 10.85
CA LYS A 318 -28.82 -14.51 11.76
C LYS A 318 -29.95 -13.72 11.11
N ARG A 319 -29.79 -13.33 9.85
CA ARG A 319 -30.80 -12.59 9.08
C ARG A 319 -32.05 -13.42 8.80
N ILE A 320 -31.90 -14.72 8.51
CA ILE A 320 -33.00 -15.66 8.37
C ILE A 320 -33.72 -15.84 9.71
N TYR A 321 -33.02 -15.94 10.83
CA TYR A 321 -33.59 -16.05 12.19
C TYR A 321 -34.36 -14.78 12.57
N GLU A 322 -33.86 -13.59 12.23
CA GLU A 322 -34.54 -12.33 12.43
C GLU A 322 -35.74 -12.14 11.50
N ASN A 323 -35.65 -12.59 10.24
CA ASN A 323 -36.74 -12.51 9.27
C ASN A 323 -37.87 -13.52 9.58
N ILE A 324 -37.56 -14.68 10.12
CA ILE A 324 -38.59 -15.64 10.61
C ILE A 324 -39.34 -15.01 11.80
N LYS A 325 -38.67 -14.25 12.67
CA LYS A 325 -39.31 -13.47 13.75
C LYS A 325 -40.14 -12.30 13.26
N LYS A 326 -39.86 -11.76 12.06
CA LYS A 326 -40.57 -10.60 11.45
C LYS A 326 -41.67 -11.04 10.48
N SER A 327 -41.67 -12.29 9.98
CA SER A 327 -42.67 -12.79 9.01
C SER A 327 -44.03 -13.16 9.63
N GLU A 328 -44.18 -13.07 10.95
CA GLU A 328 -45.50 -13.22 11.59
C GLU A 328 -46.35 -11.95 11.57
N THR A 329 -45.92 -10.86 10.93
CA THR A 329 -46.75 -9.65 10.80
C THR A 329 -46.68 -8.99 9.42
N LYS A 330 -47.77 -9.28 8.66
CA LYS A 330 -48.44 -8.43 7.66
C LYS A 330 -47.88 -8.27 6.24
N SER A 331 -48.67 -8.89 5.34
CA SER A 331 -48.90 -8.50 3.94
C SER A 331 -49.55 -7.11 3.81
N PHE A 332 -49.24 -6.34 2.77
CA PHE A 332 -50.24 -5.73 1.85
C PHE A 332 -49.57 -4.99 0.66
N PHE A 333 -50.20 -5.11 -0.47
CA PHE A 333 -49.95 -4.57 -1.81
C PHE A 333 -50.25 -3.06 -1.96
N SER A 334 -49.62 -2.36 -2.89
CA SER A 334 -50.31 -1.81 -4.10
C SER A 334 -49.43 -0.90 -4.98
N GLN A 335 -49.87 -0.72 -6.19
CA GLN A 335 -49.32 -0.36 -7.49
C GLN A 335 -49.04 1.14 -7.75
N THR A 336 -48.10 1.38 -8.68
CA THR A 336 -48.04 2.26 -9.87
C THR A 336 -47.79 3.76 -9.73
N SER A 337 -46.88 4.32 -10.46
CA SER A 337 -46.90 4.94 -11.82
C SER A 337 -45.73 5.91 -12.06
N HIS A 338 -45.36 6.06 -13.34
CA HIS A 338 -44.21 6.81 -13.85
C HIS A 338 -44.30 8.32 -13.77
N HIS A 339 -43.16 8.99 -13.50
CA HIS A 339 -42.83 10.27 -14.18
C HIS A 339 -41.30 10.45 -14.33
N LYS A 340 -40.90 10.91 -15.52
CA LYS A 340 -39.51 11.13 -15.95
C LYS A 340 -38.98 12.46 -15.41
N THR A 341 -37.80 12.49 -14.83
CA THR A 341 -36.91 13.67 -14.80
C THR A 341 -35.46 13.29 -14.97
N LYS A 342 -34.76 14.07 -15.78
CA LYS A 342 -33.39 13.83 -16.24
C LYS A 342 -32.36 14.17 -15.15
N GLN A 343 -31.76 13.15 -14.55
CA GLN A 343 -30.40 13.19 -14.07
C GLN A 343 -29.89 11.74 -14.02
N SER A 344 -29.04 11.36 -14.96
CA SER A 344 -28.63 9.98 -15.16
C SER A 344 -27.53 9.57 -14.18
N VAL A 345 -27.90 8.87 -13.13
CA VAL A 345 -26.98 7.96 -12.45
C VAL A 345 -26.88 6.70 -13.32
N ARG A 346 -25.77 6.53 -14.05
CA ARG A 346 -25.58 5.36 -14.92
C ARG A 346 -25.25 4.13 -14.09
N LEU A 347 -26.25 3.45 -13.60
CA LEU A 347 -26.16 2.17 -12.89
C LEU A 347 -25.96 0.97 -13.84
N ILE A 348 -26.18 1.16 -15.12
CA ILE A 348 -26.14 0.11 -16.17
C ILE A 348 -25.16 0.47 -17.26
N THR A 349 -24.53 -0.54 -17.84
CA THR A 349 -23.63 -0.38 -18.99
C THR A 349 -24.46 -0.21 -20.24
N ASP A 350 -24.29 0.89 -20.93
CA ASP A 350 -24.96 1.15 -22.19
C ASP A 350 -24.37 0.26 -23.29
N LEU A 351 -25.21 -0.57 -23.88
CA LEU A 351 -24.80 -1.54 -24.91
C LEU A 351 -24.46 -0.88 -26.24
N GLU A 352 -25.05 0.28 -26.52
CA GLU A 352 -24.80 1.02 -27.75
C GLU A 352 -23.44 1.72 -27.74
N THR A 353 -22.96 2.10 -26.57
CA THR A 353 -21.66 2.76 -26.40
C THR A 353 -20.53 1.79 -26.00
N CYS A 354 -20.86 0.53 -25.70
CA CYS A 354 -19.88 -0.49 -25.29
C CYS A 354 -19.27 -1.19 -26.49
N ILE A 355 -18.06 -0.82 -26.92
CA ILE A 355 -17.34 -1.37 -28.08
C ILE A 355 -17.27 -2.91 -28.04
N LYS A 356 -16.99 -3.49 -26.85
CA LYS A 356 -16.90 -4.94 -26.67
C LYS A 356 -18.23 -5.65 -26.89
N ALA A 357 -19.34 -4.99 -26.54
CA ALA A 357 -20.68 -5.50 -26.78
C ALA A 357 -21.09 -5.43 -28.25
N GLN A 358 -20.59 -4.40 -28.97
CA GLN A 358 -20.78 -4.27 -30.42
C GLN A 358 -19.97 -5.31 -31.21
N GLN A 359 -18.80 -5.70 -30.70
CA GLN A 359 -17.90 -6.66 -31.35
C GLN A 359 -18.19 -8.13 -31.01
N SER A 360 -18.91 -8.42 -29.93
CA SER A 360 -19.16 -9.78 -29.46
C SER A 360 -20.60 -9.95 -28.98
N ARG A 361 -21.39 -10.72 -29.73
CA ARG A 361 -22.77 -11.04 -29.38
C ARG A 361 -22.93 -11.75 -28.03
N ALA A 362 -21.97 -12.61 -27.69
CA ALA A 362 -21.94 -13.29 -26.39
C ALA A 362 -21.66 -12.30 -25.23
N TYR A 363 -20.77 -11.35 -25.45
CA TYR A 363 -20.50 -10.30 -24.47
C TYR A 363 -21.69 -9.34 -24.31
N ALA A 364 -22.37 -8.98 -25.41
CA ALA A 364 -23.58 -8.16 -25.38
C ALA A 364 -24.71 -8.83 -24.57
N GLN A 365 -24.93 -10.14 -24.76
CA GLN A 365 -25.90 -10.89 -23.94
C GLN A 365 -25.52 -10.89 -22.44
N LYS A 366 -24.21 -11.04 -22.12
CA LYS A 366 -23.72 -11.04 -20.76
C LYS A 366 -23.91 -9.66 -20.08
N VAL A 367 -23.66 -8.58 -20.82
CA VAL A 367 -23.92 -7.22 -20.33
C VAL A 367 -25.43 -6.99 -20.09
N LYS A 368 -26.30 -7.51 -20.98
CA LYS A 368 -27.76 -7.45 -20.78
C LYS A 368 -28.20 -8.12 -19.48
N ILE A 369 -27.71 -9.35 -19.22
CA ILE A 369 -28.01 -10.08 -17.99
C ILE A 369 -27.48 -9.32 -16.76
N SER A 370 -26.24 -8.84 -16.80
CA SER A 370 -25.66 -8.04 -15.71
C SER A 370 -26.42 -6.75 -15.45
N ASN A 371 -26.87 -6.07 -16.51
CA ASN A 371 -27.71 -4.87 -16.39
C ASN A 371 -29.06 -5.18 -15.74
N LEU A 372 -29.71 -6.26 -16.14
CA LEU A 372 -30.98 -6.71 -15.55
C LEU A 372 -30.83 -7.06 -14.07
N GLN A 373 -29.75 -7.75 -13.70
CA GLN A 373 -29.46 -8.05 -12.30
C GLN A 373 -29.26 -6.77 -11.48
N LYS A 374 -28.43 -5.83 -11.96
CA LYS A 374 -28.24 -4.54 -11.29
C LYS A 374 -29.51 -3.72 -11.15
N MET A 375 -30.38 -3.78 -12.17
CA MET A 375 -31.69 -3.13 -12.08
C MET A 375 -32.56 -3.79 -11.02
N ALA A 376 -32.60 -5.13 -10.97
CA ALA A 376 -33.33 -5.88 -9.96
C ALA A 376 -32.82 -5.57 -8.54
N ASP A 377 -31.48 -5.59 -8.34
CA ASP A 377 -30.85 -5.26 -7.05
C ASP A 377 -31.16 -3.83 -6.63
N THR A 378 -31.14 -2.88 -7.59
CA THR A 378 -31.49 -1.48 -7.32
C THR A 378 -32.95 -1.33 -6.92
N LEU A 379 -33.86 -2.02 -7.63
CA LEU A 379 -35.29 -2.02 -7.29
C LEU A 379 -35.54 -2.64 -5.91
N ALA A 380 -34.89 -3.76 -5.62
CA ALA A 380 -34.98 -4.40 -4.30
C ALA A 380 -34.47 -3.48 -3.20
N PHE A 381 -33.34 -2.77 -3.42
CA PHE A 381 -32.82 -1.78 -2.48
C PHE A 381 -33.80 -0.63 -2.25
N LEU A 382 -34.37 -0.06 -3.32
CA LEU A 382 -35.34 1.03 -3.23
C LEU A 382 -36.58 0.59 -2.45
N GLN A 383 -37.11 -0.60 -2.75
CA GLN A 383 -38.27 -1.16 -2.07
C GLN A 383 -38.00 -1.45 -0.59
N THR A 384 -36.84 -2.03 -0.28
CA THR A 384 -36.46 -2.37 1.10
C THR A 384 -36.31 -1.12 1.96
N ASN A 385 -35.88 -0.01 1.38
CA ASN A 385 -35.68 1.26 2.08
C ASN A 385 -36.86 2.23 1.94
N GLY A 386 -37.95 1.81 1.30
CA GLY A 386 -39.16 2.65 1.12
C GLY A 386 -38.91 3.94 0.33
N ILE A 387 -37.99 3.86 -0.67
CA ILE A 387 -37.61 5.02 -1.49
C ILE A 387 -38.49 5.03 -2.73
N GLU A 388 -39.40 5.97 -2.79
CA GLU A 388 -40.31 6.16 -3.93
C GLU A 388 -39.92 7.37 -4.78
N THR A 389 -39.26 8.35 -4.18
CA THR A 389 -38.88 9.59 -4.86
C THR A 389 -37.38 9.87 -4.81
N MET A 390 -36.90 10.77 -5.68
CA MET A 390 -35.52 11.28 -5.63
C MET A 390 -35.24 12.05 -4.34
N GLU A 391 -36.27 12.63 -3.75
CA GLU A 391 -36.17 13.34 -2.47
C GLU A 391 -35.91 12.38 -1.32
N ASP A 392 -36.56 11.22 -1.32
CA ASP A 392 -36.31 10.16 -0.32
C ASP A 392 -34.91 9.60 -0.44
N LEU A 393 -34.43 9.40 -1.68
CA LEU A 393 -33.05 8.99 -1.93
C LEU A 393 -32.05 10.03 -1.43
N GLN A 394 -32.33 11.32 -1.62
CA GLN A 394 -31.47 12.39 -1.10
C GLN A 394 -31.50 12.48 0.43
N LYS A 395 -32.66 12.30 1.06
CA LYS A 395 -32.80 12.21 2.51
C LYS A 395 -32.01 11.03 3.07
N LEU A 396 -32.15 9.83 2.50
CA LEU A 396 -31.38 8.66 2.91
C LEU A 396 -29.88 8.90 2.77
N ARG A 397 -29.45 9.48 1.65
CA ARG A 397 -28.04 9.85 1.42
C ARG A 397 -27.51 10.83 2.45
N THR A 398 -28.30 11.83 2.81
CA THR A 398 -27.92 12.86 3.80
C THR A 398 -27.83 12.25 5.19
N SER A 399 -28.86 11.50 5.59
CA SER A 399 -28.90 10.78 6.87
C SER A 399 -27.74 9.80 7.01
N SER A 400 -27.45 9.00 5.96
CA SER A 400 -26.32 8.08 5.97
C SER A 400 -24.97 8.80 6.07
N LYS A 401 -24.82 9.97 5.40
CA LYS A 401 -23.59 10.77 5.52
C LYS A 401 -23.40 11.35 6.92
N GLU A 402 -24.48 11.81 7.56
CA GLU A 402 -24.45 12.32 8.92
C GLU A 402 -24.10 11.19 9.90
N HIS A 403 -24.73 10.03 9.75
CA HIS A 403 -24.43 8.86 10.57
C HIS A 403 -22.96 8.43 10.45
N VAL A 404 -22.44 8.29 9.22
CA VAL A 404 -21.03 7.98 8.99
C VAL A 404 -20.10 9.02 9.62
N LYS A 405 -20.44 10.33 9.51
CA LYS A 405 -19.65 11.40 10.11
C LYS A 405 -19.62 11.30 11.65
N GLU A 406 -20.77 11.01 12.27
CA GLU A 406 -20.87 10.82 13.71
C GLU A 406 -20.09 9.58 14.18
N THR A 407 -20.22 8.48 13.47
CA THR A 407 -19.51 7.22 13.78
C THR A 407 -18.00 7.41 13.64
N LEU A 408 -17.53 8.07 12.58
CA LEU A 408 -16.11 8.42 12.43
C LEU A 408 -15.60 9.33 13.56
N ALA A 409 -16.41 10.27 14.04
CA ALA A 409 -16.04 11.11 15.18
C ALA A 409 -15.89 10.27 16.46
N LYS A 410 -16.81 9.33 16.71
CA LYS A 410 -16.72 8.38 17.85
C LYS A 410 -15.48 7.48 17.76
N VAL A 411 -15.17 6.97 16.57
CA VAL A 411 -13.94 6.18 16.31
C VAL A 411 -12.71 7.01 16.65
N LYS A 412 -12.60 8.24 16.13
CA LYS A 412 -11.47 9.13 16.38
C LYS A 412 -11.29 9.46 17.87
N MET A 413 -12.38 9.70 18.57
CA MET A 413 -12.35 9.90 20.04
C MET A 413 -11.84 8.66 20.78
N THR A 414 -12.29 7.48 20.38
CA THR A 414 -11.87 6.21 20.97
C THR A 414 -10.41 5.91 20.68
N GLU A 415 -9.92 6.21 19.47
CA GLU A 415 -8.51 6.10 19.12
C GLU A 415 -7.62 7.04 19.94
N SER A 416 -8.07 8.26 20.19
CA SER A 416 -7.34 9.20 21.04
C SER A 416 -7.24 8.69 22.48
N LYS A 417 -8.32 8.11 23.03
CA LYS A 417 -8.28 7.46 24.36
C LYS A 417 -7.36 6.24 24.37
N LEU A 418 -7.44 5.39 23.36
CA LEU A 418 -6.56 4.23 23.18
C LEU A 418 -5.09 4.63 23.20
N HIS A 419 -4.73 5.69 22.48
CA HIS A 419 -3.36 6.19 22.47
C HIS A 419 -2.85 6.60 23.85
N ILE A 420 -3.70 7.21 24.67
CA ILE A 420 -3.36 7.57 26.06
C ILE A 420 -3.17 6.31 26.89
N VAL A 421 -4.09 5.35 26.80
CA VAL A 421 -4.01 4.08 27.56
C VAL A 421 -2.81 3.24 27.13
N ASP A 422 -2.45 3.22 25.84
CA ASP A 422 -1.23 2.57 25.34
C ASP A 422 0.04 3.21 25.93
N LYS A 423 0.11 4.54 25.99
CA LYS A 423 1.22 5.23 26.70
C LYS A 423 1.28 4.84 28.16
N MET A 424 0.13 4.83 28.86
CA MET A 424 0.06 4.39 30.27
C MET A 424 0.55 2.94 30.44
N TYR A 425 0.17 2.06 29.53
CA TYR A 425 0.60 0.66 29.53
C TYR A 425 2.12 0.53 29.39
N HIS A 426 2.70 1.20 28.40
CA HIS A 426 4.14 1.18 28.16
C HIS A 426 4.94 1.80 29.32
N ALA A 427 4.50 2.93 29.82
CA ALA A 427 5.12 3.56 31.00
C ALA A 427 5.05 2.64 32.22
N ARG A 428 3.90 1.99 32.46
CA ARG A 428 3.73 1.05 33.57
C ARG A 428 4.62 -0.19 33.45
N MET A 429 4.74 -0.75 32.24
CA MET A 429 5.64 -1.88 31.97
C MET A 429 7.11 -1.50 32.21
N THR A 430 7.53 -0.31 31.79
CA THR A 430 8.88 0.20 32.01
C THR A 430 9.20 0.38 33.49
N ILE A 431 8.23 0.90 34.27
CA ILE A 431 8.36 1.01 35.73
C ILE A 431 8.53 -0.39 36.37
N LEU A 432 7.71 -1.37 35.96
CA LEU A 432 7.78 -2.73 36.53
C LEU A 432 9.09 -3.41 36.17
N LYS A 433 9.58 -3.26 34.94
CA LYS A 433 10.84 -3.84 34.48
C LYS A 433 12.04 -3.32 35.27
N ASN A 434 12.09 -2.03 35.56
CA ASN A 434 13.24 -1.38 36.19
C ASN A 434 13.06 -1.19 37.72
N ARG A 435 11.94 -1.70 38.32
CA ARG A 435 11.60 -1.50 39.72
C ARG A 435 12.67 -2.05 40.68
N ASN A 436 13.26 -3.20 40.35
CA ASN A 436 14.22 -3.84 41.24
C ASN A 436 15.53 -3.05 41.30
N VAL A 437 16.01 -2.59 40.13
CA VAL A 437 17.22 -1.76 40.04
C VAL A 437 17.01 -0.44 40.79
N TYR A 438 15.84 0.18 40.63
CA TYR A 438 15.52 1.42 41.31
C TYR A 438 15.38 1.24 42.85
N LYS A 439 14.87 0.11 43.34
CA LYS A 439 14.86 -0.21 44.76
C LYS A 439 16.28 -0.40 45.32
N GLN A 440 17.14 -1.09 44.59
CA GLN A 440 18.55 -1.25 44.94
C GLN A 440 19.28 0.11 45.00
N TYR A 441 19.04 0.97 44.05
CA TYR A 441 19.53 2.35 44.02
C TYR A 441 19.14 3.12 45.29
N LEU A 442 17.87 3.06 45.69
CA LEU A 442 17.39 3.74 46.92
C LEU A 442 18.04 3.23 48.20
N ASN A 443 18.38 1.95 48.25
CA ASN A 443 18.95 1.27 49.39
C ASN A 443 20.49 1.17 49.35
N SER A 444 21.13 1.61 48.25
CA SER A 444 22.57 1.56 48.11
C SER A 444 23.28 2.53 49.06
N PRO A 445 24.33 2.10 49.76
CA PRO A 445 25.14 2.96 50.59
C PRO A 445 25.93 3.99 49.74
N ASN A 446 26.29 3.66 48.52
CA ASN A 446 26.94 4.56 47.56
C ASN A 446 26.03 4.76 46.35
N ARG A 447 25.08 5.69 46.45
CA ARG A 447 24.10 5.99 45.40
C ARG A 447 24.70 6.57 44.15
N ARG A 448 25.85 7.24 44.25
CA ARG A 448 26.46 7.91 43.08
C ARG A 448 27.05 6.89 42.13
N ASP A 449 27.86 5.97 42.63
CA ASP A 449 28.50 4.95 41.78
C ASP A 449 27.45 3.98 41.23
N PHE A 450 26.48 3.57 42.06
CA PHE A 450 25.37 2.74 41.62
C PHE A 450 24.54 3.40 40.51
N ARG A 451 24.36 4.75 40.57
CA ARG A 451 23.66 5.48 39.50
C ARG A 451 24.47 5.56 38.24
N GLU A 452 25.80 5.70 38.34
CA GLU A 452 26.68 5.70 37.17
C GLU A 452 26.66 4.34 36.45
N GLU A 453 26.68 3.23 37.20
CA GLU A 453 26.62 1.86 36.67
C GLU A 453 25.26 1.51 36.06
N HIS A 454 24.16 2.01 36.62
CA HIS A 454 22.78 1.69 36.21
C HIS A 454 22.01 2.93 35.68
N THR A 455 22.72 3.84 35.03
CA THR A 455 22.16 5.13 34.58
C THR A 455 20.94 4.93 33.69
N ALA A 456 20.98 4.00 32.74
CA ALA A 456 19.90 3.78 31.77
C ALA A 456 18.62 3.31 32.44
N GLU A 457 18.68 2.32 33.31
CA GLU A 457 17.54 1.73 34.01
C GLU A 457 16.89 2.73 34.98
N ILE A 458 17.71 3.51 35.69
CA ILE A 458 17.23 4.52 36.64
C ILE A 458 16.55 5.66 35.89
N MET A 459 17.16 6.18 34.82
CA MET A 459 16.56 7.22 33.99
C MET A 459 15.25 6.76 33.34
N LEU A 460 15.21 5.54 32.81
CA LEU A 460 13.98 4.96 32.23
C LEU A 460 12.87 4.84 33.27
N TYR A 461 13.20 4.43 34.50
CA TYR A 461 12.22 4.34 35.58
C TYR A 461 11.69 5.72 35.97
N GLU A 462 12.57 6.71 36.15
CA GLU A 462 12.20 8.09 36.51
C GLU A 462 11.36 8.76 35.41
N ALA A 463 11.77 8.61 34.14
CA ALA A 463 11.05 9.14 32.99
C ALA A 463 9.66 8.51 32.86
N ALA A 464 9.56 7.19 32.91
CA ALA A 464 8.27 6.47 32.83
C ALA A 464 7.35 6.82 34.01
N ARG A 465 7.90 7.03 35.21
CA ARG A 465 7.12 7.48 36.37
C ARG A 465 6.57 8.89 36.18
N LYS A 466 7.37 9.79 35.65
CA LYS A 466 6.96 11.18 35.35
C LYS A 466 5.89 11.21 34.25
N GLU A 467 6.07 10.42 33.20
CA GLU A 467 5.10 10.28 32.12
C GLU A 467 3.76 9.75 32.65
N LEU A 468 3.78 8.65 33.42
CA LEU A 468 2.56 8.06 33.97
C LEU A 468 1.85 9.02 34.95
N GLN A 469 2.60 9.79 35.73
CA GLN A 469 2.04 10.83 36.61
C GLN A 469 1.40 11.96 35.80
N GLY A 470 2.01 12.37 34.68
CA GLY A 470 1.42 13.36 33.77
C GLY A 470 0.12 12.88 33.12
N LEU A 471 0.07 11.62 32.72
CA LEU A 471 -1.11 11.03 32.08
C LEU A 471 -2.27 10.77 33.05
N THR A 472 -1.98 10.42 34.31
CA THR A 472 -3.00 10.08 35.31
C THR A 472 -3.40 11.25 36.22
N GLY A 473 -2.59 12.32 36.27
CA GLY A 473 -2.79 13.44 37.18
C GLY A 473 -2.61 13.08 38.69
N THR A 474 -2.27 11.83 39.01
CA THR A 474 -2.21 11.35 40.37
C THR A 474 -0.88 10.66 40.68
N LYS A 475 -0.54 10.62 42.01
CA LYS A 475 0.65 9.87 42.49
C LYS A 475 0.36 8.36 42.65
N LYS A 476 -0.92 7.95 42.70
CA LYS A 476 -1.33 6.54 42.81
C LYS A 476 -1.63 6.01 41.40
N PHE A 477 -0.72 5.20 40.90
CA PHE A 477 -0.81 4.67 39.53
C PHE A 477 -1.76 3.47 39.47
N PRO A 478 -2.56 3.37 38.36
CA PRO A 478 -3.42 2.21 38.15
C PRO A 478 -2.60 0.92 38.01
N SER A 479 -3.23 -0.20 38.33
CA SER A 479 -2.58 -1.50 38.17
C SER A 479 -2.44 -1.82 36.65
N LEU A 480 -1.48 -2.70 36.33
CA LEU A 480 -1.34 -3.17 34.94
C LEU A 480 -2.62 -3.86 34.44
N LYS A 481 -3.30 -4.58 35.33
CA LYS A 481 -4.55 -5.30 35.06
C LYS A 481 -5.68 -4.32 34.71
N ASP A 482 -5.78 -3.21 35.42
CA ASP A 482 -6.81 -2.18 35.16
C ASP A 482 -6.56 -1.50 33.82
N ILE A 483 -5.30 -1.14 33.51
CA ILE A 483 -4.92 -0.56 32.22
C ILE A 483 -5.22 -1.51 31.06
N GLN A 484 -4.93 -2.82 31.23
CA GLN A 484 -5.23 -3.82 30.21
C GLN A 484 -6.74 -4.02 30.03
N ALA A 485 -7.51 -3.98 31.09
CA ALA A 485 -8.97 -4.10 31.04
C ALA A 485 -9.57 -2.90 30.28
N GLU A 486 -9.14 -1.69 30.61
CA GLU A 486 -9.57 -0.46 29.91
C GLU A 486 -9.18 -0.48 28.43
N ARG A 487 -7.94 -0.87 28.13
CA ARG A 487 -7.47 -1.06 26.75
C ARG A 487 -8.35 -2.01 25.95
N SER A 488 -8.66 -3.17 26.54
CA SER A 488 -9.50 -4.19 25.90
C SER A 488 -10.96 -3.73 25.72
N ALA A 489 -11.48 -2.93 26.64
CA ALA A 489 -12.80 -2.34 26.53
C ALA A 489 -12.87 -1.31 25.38
N LEU A 490 -11.85 -0.44 25.25
CA LEU A 490 -11.76 0.53 24.17
C LEU A 490 -11.61 -0.14 22.80
N TYR A 491 -10.85 -1.24 22.68
CA TYR A 491 -10.76 -2.01 21.44
C TYR A 491 -12.11 -2.62 21.06
N ARG A 492 -12.85 -3.19 22.02
CA ARG A 492 -14.20 -3.70 21.76
C ARG A 492 -15.16 -2.60 21.32
N GLN A 493 -15.09 -1.44 21.97
CA GLN A 493 -15.91 -0.29 21.61
C GLN A 493 -15.56 0.24 20.20
N LYS A 494 -14.28 0.30 19.87
CA LYS A 494 -13.84 0.69 18.52
C LYS A 494 -14.36 -0.27 17.46
N ASN A 495 -14.26 -1.59 17.69
CA ASN A 495 -14.75 -2.59 16.76
C ASN A 495 -16.26 -2.52 16.56
N ALA A 496 -17.03 -2.27 17.63
CA ALA A 496 -18.47 -2.10 17.54
C ALA A 496 -18.87 -0.91 16.64
N TYR A 497 -18.09 0.17 16.61
CA TYR A 497 -18.33 1.29 15.71
C TYR A 497 -18.00 1.01 14.22
N TYR A 498 -17.31 -0.07 13.91
CA TYR A 498 -17.12 -0.51 12.53
C TYR A 498 -18.20 -1.50 12.06
N GLU A 499 -19.01 -2.01 13.00
CA GLU A 499 -20.15 -2.89 12.72
C GLU A 499 -21.45 -2.10 12.50
N ASP A 500 -21.52 -0.85 13.01
CA ASP A 500 -22.58 0.14 12.76
C ASP A 500 -22.38 0.85 11.38
#